data_d0655c6e4ac00a13c8fc890b672921fc
#
_entry.id   d0655c6e4ac00a13c8fc890b672921fc
#
_cell.length_a   1.000
_cell.length_b   1.000
_cell.length_c   1.000
_cell.angle_alpha   90.00
_cell.angle_beta   90.00
_cell.angle_gamma   90.00
#
_symmetry.space_group_name_H-M   'P 1'
#
loop_
_entity.id
_entity.type
_entity.pdbx_description
1 polymer ?
#
loop_
_entity_poly.entity_id
_entity_poly.type
_entity_poly.pdbx_seq_one_letter_code
_entity_poly.pdbx_strand_id
1 'polypeptide(L)'
;MVDAVSALASQQATSQEAASSAASKAQEENFSLFLSLLTTQLQNQDPLDPMDTSEMTSQLVQFSSVEQTIATNSNLEKLIALTSSQSSGTAVEYIGKQVEALATAARFTETAGASWRYSVSEDAPETTLSVIDSNGATVYTETISAKAGTHDFTWDGSLDDGGTASEGTYFLNLAAADAEGEPVATDVRISGIVNAVDFTADPPILMVNSIPVYLSDVTGVATPPDPDA
;
A
#
# COMPACT_ATOMS: atom_id res chain seq x y z
N MET A 1 -15.27 18.14 8.43
CA MET A 1 -14.60 17.11 9.28
C MET A 1 -13.25 16.66 8.70
N VAL A 2 -12.89 17.04 7.47
CA VAL A 2 -11.60 16.74 6.80
C VAL A 2 -10.43 17.61 7.27
N ASP A 3 -10.70 18.84 7.77
CA ASP A 3 -9.62 19.75 8.21
C ASP A 3 -8.88 19.31 9.50
N ALA A 4 -9.56 18.56 10.38
CA ALA A 4 -8.96 18.14 11.66
C ALA A 4 -7.92 17.01 11.49
N VAL A 5 -8.09 16.13 10.51
CA VAL A 5 -7.19 14.99 10.27
C VAL A 5 -5.92 15.46 9.58
N SER A 6 -6.02 16.37 8.61
CA SER A 6 -4.87 17.01 7.96
C SER A 6 -4.02 17.82 8.94
N ALA A 7 -4.66 18.51 9.90
CA ALA A 7 -3.95 19.27 10.92
C ALA A 7 -3.21 18.35 11.91
N LEU A 8 -3.75 17.18 12.24
CA LEU A 8 -3.06 16.20 13.10
C LEU A 8 -1.85 15.57 12.40
N ALA A 9 -1.97 15.20 11.13
CA ALA A 9 -0.87 14.59 10.37
C ALA A 9 0.29 15.57 10.16
N SER A 10 0.01 16.84 9.85
CA SER A 10 1.05 17.87 9.74
C SER A 10 1.68 18.23 11.09
N GLN A 11 0.93 18.12 12.19
CA GLN A 11 1.44 18.36 13.54
C GLN A 11 2.34 17.20 14.03
N GLN A 12 2.07 15.96 13.63
CA GLN A 12 2.92 14.81 13.91
C GLN A 12 4.25 14.87 13.12
N ALA A 13 4.23 15.21 11.85
CA ALA A 13 5.43 15.35 11.03
C ALA A 13 6.35 16.46 11.57
N THR A 14 5.81 17.64 11.89
CA THR A 14 6.59 18.75 12.48
C THR A 14 7.12 18.44 13.86
N SER A 15 6.41 17.65 14.69
CA SER A 15 6.92 17.25 16.02
C SER A 15 8.04 16.21 15.93
N GLN A 16 8.04 15.36 14.92
CA GLN A 16 9.07 14.33 14.73
C GLN A 16 10.36 14.91 14.16
N GLU A 17 10.28 15.84 13.19
CA GLU A 17 11.44 16.61 12.71
C GLU A 17 12.05 17.49 13.82
N ALA A 18 11.21 18.12 14.62
CA ALA A 18 11.66 18.92 15.77
C ALA A 18 12.36 18.05 16.84
N ALA A 19 11.85 16.84 17.10
CA ALA A 19 12.46 15.91 18.04
C ALA A 19 13.81 15.36 17.55
N SER A 20 13.92 15.02 16.26
CA SER A 20 15.16 14.58 15.62
C SER A 20 16.22 15.67 15.61
N SER A 21 15.85 16.90 15.23
CA SER A 21 16.73 18.08 15.24
C SER A 21 17.17 18.45 16.67
N ALA A 22 16.27 18.36 17.68
CA ALA A 22 16.61 18.63 19.07
C ALA A 22 17.56 17.55 19.64
N ALA A 23 17.39 16.30 19.28
CA ALA A 23 18.28 15.21 19.67
C ALA A 23 19.69 15.38 19.09
N SER A 24 19.82 15.73 17.82
CA SER A 24 21.12 16.00 17.16
C SER A 24 21.83 17.18 17.83
N LYS A 25 21.11 18.25 18.14
CA LYS A 25 21.68 19.45 18.76
C LYS A 25 22.14 19.21 20.21
N ALA A 26 21.35 18.50 21.01
CA ALA A 26 21.74 18.11 22.35
C ALA A 26 22.97 17.20 22.36
N GLN A 27 23.15 16.42 21.32
CA GLN A 27 24.30 15.53 21.17
C GLN A 27 25.57 16.27 20.78
N GLU A 28 25.49 17.26 19.87
CA GLU A 28 26.63 18.16 19.55
C GLU A 28 27.08 18.95 20.79
N GLU A 29 26.14 19.41 21.60
CA GLU A 29 26.43 20.12 22.87
C GLU A 29 27.13 19.19 23.87
N ASN A 30 26.65 17.96 24.04
CA ASN A 30 27.25 16.96 24.92
C ASN A 30 28.67 16.57 24.47
N PHE A 31 28.89 16.42 23.15
CA PHE A 31 30.21 16.14 22.58
C PHE A 31 31.19 17.31 22.78
N SER A 32 30.73 18.53 22.60
CA SER A 32 31.53 19.76 22.85
C SER A 32 31.92 19.90 24.33
N LEU A 33 30.96 19.65 25.23
CA LEU A 33 31.20 19.64 26.70
C LEU A 33 32.21 18.55 27.05
N PHE A 34 32.11 17.36 26.48
CA PHE A 34 33.05 16.26 26.70
C PHE A 34 34.46 16.64 26.25
N LEU A 35 34.64 17.20 25.02
CA LEU A 35 35.94 17.64 24.53
C LEU A 35 36.56 18.73 25.43
N SER A 36 35.75 19.63 25.94
CA SER A 36 36.18 20.67 26.88
C SER A 36 36.66 20.08 28.21
N LEU A 37 35.93 19.11 28.77
CA LEU A 37 36.32 18.37 29.96
C LEU A 37 37.62 17.57 29.77
N LEU A 38 37.73 16.86 28.64
CA LEU A 38 38.92 16.10 28.29
C LEU A 38 40.15 17.00 28.15
N THR A 39 40.02 18.16 27.51
CA THR A 39 41.09 19.14 27.34
C THR A 39 41.50 19.70 28.68
N THR A 40 40.53 20.02 29.54
CA THR A 40 40.81 20.55 30.91
C THR A 40 41.50 19.50 31.79
N GLN A 41 41.11 18.24 31.67
CA GLN A 41 41.74 17.13 32.42
C GLN A 41 43.16 16.88 31.95
N LEU A 42 43.40 16.88 30.62
CA LEU A 42 44.75 16.73 30.04
C LEU A 42 45.70 17.89 30.46
N GLN A 43 45.18 19.09 30.63
CA GLN A 43 45.95 20.24 31.10
C GLN A 43 46.28 20.21 32.59
N ASN A 44 45.50 19.51 33.40
CA ASN A 44 45.66 19.45 34.87
C ASN A 44 46.16 18.11 35.41
N GLN A 45 46.48 17.12 34.52
CA GLN A 45 46.97 15.81 34.91
C GLN A 45 48.37 15.84 35.49
N ASP A 46 48.57 15.15 36.60
CA ASP A 46 49.91 14.85 37.14
C ASP A 46 50.53 13.71 36.29
N PRO A 47 51.73 13.87 35.71
CA PRO A 47 52.33 12.87 34.84
C PRO A 47 52.66 11.54 35.52
N LEU A 48 52.51 11.46 36.85
CA LEU A 48 52.82 10.25 37.65
C LEU A 48 51.60 9.37 37.99
N ASP A 49 50.36 9.80 37.73
CA ASP A 49 49.17 9.02 37.97
C ASP A 49 48.08 9.30 36.90
N PRO A 50 48.23 8.71 35.68
CA PRO A 50 47.29 8.92 34.59
C PRO A 50 45.97 8.18 34.85
N MET A 51 44.85 8.91 34.87
CA MET A 51 43.50 8.31 34.94
C MET A 51 43.19 7.48 33.73
N ASP A 52 42.49 6.35 33.94
CA ASP A 52 42.05 5.44 32.88
C ASP A 52 40.91 6.05 32.05
N THR A 53 41.24 6.56 30.86
CA THR A 53 40.31 7.14 29.88
C THR A 53 39.54 6.08 29.09
N SER A 54 39.76 4.81 29.37
CA SER A 54 39.19 3.66 28.62
C SER A 54 37.66 3.63 28.71
N GLU A 55 37.10 3.91 29.87
CA GLU A 55 35.66 3.90 30.12
C GLU A 55 34.95 5.04 29.37
N MET A 56 35.57 6.24 29.36
CA MET A 56 35.05 7.40 28.62
C MET A 56 35.10 7.17 27.09
N THR A 57 36.18 6.55 26.62
CA THR A 57 36.31 6.21 25.18
C THR A 57 35.25 5.17 24.78
N SER A 58 34.94 4.21 25.63
CA SER A 58 33.90 3.21 25.42
C SER A 58 32.50 3.87 25.33
N GLN A 59 32.22 4.84 26.20
CA GLN A 59 30.96 5.61 26.12
C GLN A 59 30.85 6.43 24.83
N LEU A 60 31.94 7.06 24.36
CA LEU A 60 31.99 7.74 23.08
C LEU A 60 31.69 6.83 21.88
N VAL A 61 32.27 5.63 21.86
CA VAL A 61 32.00 4.63 20.81
C VAL A 61 30.52 4.23 20.82
N GLN A 62 29.90 4.08 22.00
CA GLN A 62 28.49 3.81 22.10
C GLN A 62 27.64 4.99 21.58
N PHE A 63 27.99 6.24 21.92
CA PHE A 63 27.30 7.41 21.39
C PHE A 63 27.44 7.53 19.87
N SER A 64 28.64 7.33 19.32
CA SER A 64 28.84 7.33 17.87
C SER A 64 28.03 6.24 17.15
N SER A 65 27.84 5.06 17.77
CA SER A 65 27.00 4.01 17.23
C SER A 65 25.52 4.39 17.21
N VAL A 66 25.04 5.05 18.26
CA VAL A 66 23.66 5.59 18.31
C VAL A 66 23.47 6.68 17.27
N GLU A 67 24.41 7.61 17.14
CA GLU A 67 24.38 8.67 16.12
C GLU A 67 24.32 8.09 14.70
N GLN A 68 25.15 7.09 14.41
CA GLN A 68 25.12 6.40 13.13
C GLN A 68 23.77 5.70 12.88
N THR A 69 23.15 5.14 13.92
CA THR A 69 21.82 4.53 13.83
C THR A 69 20.75 5.57 13.52
N ILE A 70 20.79 6.72 14.19
CA ILE A 70 19.85 7.85 13.95
C ILE A 70 20.03 8.37 12.53
N ALA A 71 21.27 8.60 12.08
CA ALA A 71 21.56 9.05 10.73
C ALA A 71 21.10 8.05 9.67
N THR A 72 21.27 6.75 9.93
CA THR A 72 20.80 5.68 9.06
C THR A 72 19.27 5.70 8.96
N ASN A 73 18.57 5.78 10.08
CA ASN A 73 17.11 5.86 10.11
C ASN A 73 16.59 7.10 9.35
N SER A 74 17.20 8.27 9.57
CA SER A 74 16.86 9.49 8.83
C SER A 74 17.07 9.35 7.32
N ASN A 75 18.12 8.67 6.89
CA ASN A 75 18.36 8.42 5.46
C ASN A 75 17.33 7.41 4.90
N LEU A 76 16.93 6.40 5.67
CA LEU A 76 15.84 5.49 5.28
C LEU A 76 14.50 6.21 5.13
N GLU A 77 14.16 7.10 6.06
CA GLU A 77 12.97 7.95 5.96
C GLU A 77 12.97 8.83 4.71
N LYS A 78 14.11 9.44 4.39
CA LYS A 78 14.28 10.22 3.13
C LYS A 78 14.11 9.35 1.88
N LEU A 79 14.63 8.13 1.89
CA LEU A 79 14.46 7.19 0.78
C LEU A 79 13.01 6.78 0.62
N ILE A 80 12.29 6.51 1.72
CA ILE A 80 10.85 6.22 1.70
C ILE A 80 10.08 7.40 1.10
N ALA A 81 10.35 8.63 1.56
CA ALA A 81 9.70 9.84 1.04
C ALA A 81 9.96 10.07 -0.47
N LEU A 82 11.19 9.80 -0.94
CA LEU A 82 11.53 9.87 -2.36
C LEU A 82 10.78 8.82 -3.18
N THR A 83 10.69 7.60 -2.67
CA THR A 83 9.96 6.50 -3.33
C THR A 83 8.46 6.80 -3.41
N SER A 84 7.88 7.32 -2.34
CA SER A 84 6.47 7.75 -2.30
C SER A 84 6.19 8.89 -3.30
N SER A 85 7.08 9.89 -3.37
CA SER A 85 6.95 10.98 -4.36
C SER A 85 7.03 10.47 -5.79
N GLN A 86 7.88 9.49 -6.07
CA GLN A 86 8.00 8.87 -7.39
C GLN A 86 6.74 8.07 -7.74
N SER A 87 6.19 7.30 -6.80
CA SER A 87 4.94 6.57 -6.96
C SER A 87 3.76 7.51 -7.26
N SER A 88 3.71 8.66 -6.60
CA SER A 88 2.69 9.68 -6.84
C SER A 88 2.75 10.25 -8.26
N GLY A 89 3.95 10.53 -8.78
CA GLY A 89 4.15 10.99 -10.16
C GLY A 89 3.67 9.96 -11.18
N THR A 90 4.01 8.70 -10.96
CA THR A 90 3.61 7.59 -11.83
C THR A 90 2.09 7.38 -11.81
N ALA A 91 1.45 7.47 -10.64
CA ALA A 91 0.01 7.25 -10.50
C ALA A 91 -0.83 8.23 -11.35
N VAL A 92 -0.40 9.48 -11.49
CA VAL A 92 -1.10 10.48 -12.34
C VAL A 92 -1.14 10.07 -13.82
N GLU A 93 -0.11 9.37 -14.30
CA GLU A 93 -0.04 8.93 -15.69
C GLU A 93 -1.10 7.88 -16.06
N TYR A 94 -1.72 7.26 -15.07
CA TYR A 94 -2.81 6.29 -15.29
C TYR A 94 -4.16 6.95 -15.52
N ILE A 95 -4.35 8.22 -15.13
CA ILE A 95 -5.63 8.91 -15.32
C ILE A 95 -6.01 8.91 -16.81
N GLY A 96 -7.23 8.47 -17.10
CA GLY A 96 -7.77 8.34 -18.44
C GLY A 96 -7.32 7.09 -19.20
N LYS A 97 -6.44 6.27 -18.64
CA LYS A 97 -6.06 4.98 -19.23
C LYS A 97 -7.00 3.87 -18.77
N GLN A 98 -7.17 2.88 -19.60
CA GLN A 98 -7.80 1.62 -19.22
C GLN A 98 -6.78 0.75 -18.51
N VAL A 99 -7.13 0.25 -17.34
CA VAL A 99 -6.28 -0.67 -16.57
C VAL A 99 -6.99 -1.98 -16.33
N GLU A 100 -6.20 -3.04 -16.17
CA GLU A 100 -6.62 -4.31 -15.63
C GLU A 100 -5.89 -4.49 -14.29
N ALA A 101 -6.62 -4.87 -13.24
CA ALA A 101 -6.06 -4.98 -11.91
C ALA A 101 -6.66 -6.14 -11.13
N LEU A 102 -5.84 -6.76 -10.27
CA LEU A 102 -6.30 -7.77 -9.30
C LEU A 102 -7.25 -7.11 -8.31
N ALA A 103 -8.52 -7.41 -8.41
CA ALA A 103 -9.55 -6.93 -7.50
C ALA A 103 -10.80 -7.81 -7.62
N THR A 104 -11.45 -8.05 -6.51
CA THR A 104 -12.75 -8.76 -6.45
C THR A 104 -13.93 -7.81 -6.52
N ALA A 105 -13.73 -6.52 -6.19
CA ALA A 105 -14.77 -5.50 -6.19
C ALA A 105 -15.03 -4.99 -7.62
N ALA A 106 -16.31 -4.89 -8.00
CA ALA A 106 -16.73 -4.20 -9.22
C ALA A 106 -17.97 -3.36 -8.93
N ARG A 107 -18.17 -2.30 -9.73
CA ARG A 107 -19.36 -1.47 -9.66
C ARG A 107 -20.46 -2.09 -10.51
N PHE A 108 -21.62 -2.36 -9.89
CA PHE A 108 -22.84 -2.72 -10.58
C PHE A 108 -23.61 -1.48 -10.97
N THR A 109 -24.07 -1.42 -12.21
CA THR A 109 -25.06 -0.45 -12.70
C THR A 109 -26.11 -1.17 -13.52
N GLU A 110 -27.35 -0.69 -13.51
CA GLU A 110 -28.47 -1.29 -14.25
C GLU A 110 -28.21 -1.37 -15.76
N THR A 111 -27.37 -0.49 -16.29
CA THR A 111 -27.09 -0.40 -17.75
C THR A 111 -25.94 -1.32 -18.20
N ALA A 112 -24.95 -1.56 -17.33
CA ALA A 112 -23.73 -2.28 -17.72
C ALA A 112 -23.52 -3.62 -16.97
N GLY A 113 -24.28 -3.84 -15.89
CA GLY A 113 -24.00 -4.95 -14.98
C GLY A 113 -22.74 -4.72 -14.14
N ALA A 114 -22.23 -5.78 -13.55
CA ALA A 114 -20.91 -5.81 -12.93
C ALA A 114 -20.07 -6.87 -13.65
N SER A 115 -18.86 -6.52 -14.06
CA SER A 115 -18.02 -7.40 -14.88
C SER A 115 -16.68 -7.66 -14.21
N TRP A 116 -16.27 -8.91 -14.24
CA TRP A 116 -14.98 -9.39 -13.78
C TRP A 116 -14.33 -10.26 -14.85
N ARG A 117 -13.04 -10.34 -14.80
CA ARG A 117 -12.24 -11.34 -15.49
C ARG A 117 -11.63 -12.23 -14.44
N TYR A 118 -11.70 -13.54 -14.63
CA TYR A 118 -11.07 -14.48 -13.71
C TYR A 118 -10.21 -15.48 -14.46
N SER A 119 -9.23 -16.06 -13.78
CA SER A 119 -8.44 -17.16 -14.33
C SER A 119 -8.44 -18.35 -13.41
N VAL A 120 -8.34 -19.54 -14.01
CA VAL A 120 -8.13 -20.81 -13.33
C VAL A 120 -6.84 -21.45 -13.86
N SER A 121 -6.01 -21.98 -12.97
CA SER A 121 -4.69 -22.51 -13.36
C SER A 121 -4.77 -23.82 -14.12
N GLU A 122 -5.85 -24.57 -13.94
CA GLU A 122 -6.12 -25.86 -14.58
C GLU A 122 -7.62 -26.09 -14.73
N ASP A 123 -8.02 -27.19 -15.43
CA ASP A 123 -9.42 -27.48 -15.63
C ASP A 123 -10.15 -27.71 -14.30
N ALA A 124 -11.18 -26.92 -14.07
CA ALA A 124 -11.98 -26.95 -12.85
C ALA A 124 -13.47 -27.19 -13.18
N PRO A 125 -13.91 -28.47 -13.24
CA PRO A 125 -15.29 -28.79 -13.55
C PRO A 125 -16.31 -28.31 -12.53
N GLU A 126 -15.87 -28.08 -11.27
CA GLU A 126 -16.67 -27.50 -10.19
C GLU A 126 -16.13 -26.11 -9.82
N THR A 127 -16.60 -25.10 -10.53
CA THR A 127 -16.26 -23.71 -10.28
C THR A 127 -17.51 -22.96 -9.81
N THR A 128 -17.49 -22.47 -8.57
CA THR A 128 -18.55 -21.67 -8.00
C THR A 128 -18.20 -20.21 -8.02
N LEU A 129 -19.04 -19.40 -8.67
CA LEU A 129 -19.03 -17.95 -8.71
C LEU A 129 -20.05 -17.44 -7.68
N SER A 130 -19.64 -16.65 -6.71
CA SER A 130 -20.55 -16.07 -5.72
C SER A 130 -20.39 -14.55 -5.72
N VAL A 131 -21.51 -13.84 -5.99
CA VAL A 131 -21.54 -12.38 -5.88
C VAL A 131 -21.97 -12.01 -4.46
N ILE A 132 -21.20 -11.13 -3.84
CA ILE A 132 -21.34 -10.72 -2.44
C ILE A 132 -21.62 -9.22 -2.41
N ASP A 133 -22.59 -8.80 -1.60
CA ASP A 133 -22.90 -7.37 -1.40
C ASP A 133 -21.91 -6.68 -0.44
N SER A 134 -22.09 -5.37 -0.25
CA SER A 134 -21.26 -4.56 0.67
C SER A 134 -21.42 -4.91 2.15
N ASN A 135 -22.45 -5.71 2.52
CA ASN A 135 -22.66 -6.19 3.88
C ASN A 135 -22.03 -7.57 4.12
N GLY A 136 -21.46 -8.17 3.07
CA GLY A 136 -20.88 -9.50 3.12
C GLY A 136 -21.89 -10.64 2.89
N ALA A 137 -23.12 -10.33 2.45
CA ALA A 137 -24.10 -11.34 2.11
C ALA A 137 -23.92 -11.82 0.67
N THR A 138 -23.95 -13.14 0.45
CA THR A 138 -24.01 -13.72 -0.90
C THR A 138 -25.39 -13.47 -1.47
N VAL A 139 -25.44 -12.82 -2.62
CA VAL A 139 -26.70 -12.41 -3.28
C VAL A 139 -26.97 -13.17 -4.58
N TYR A 140 -25.95 -13.79 -5.14
CA TYR A 140 -26.04 -14.60 -6.35
C TYR A 140 -24.98 -15.70 -6.33
N THR A 141 -25.35 -16.90 -6.78
CA THR A 141 -24.42 -18.02 -6.88
C THR A 141 -24.68 -18.80 -8.16
N GLU A 142 -23.60 -19.09 -8.89
CA GLU A 142 -23.62 -19.92 -10.09
C GLU A 142 -22.48 -20.94 -10.04
N THR A 143 -22.79 -22.19 -10.41
CA THR A 143 -21.76 -23.22 -10.56
C THR A 143 -21.61 -23.55 -12.03
N ILE A 144 -20.36 -23.46 -12.51
CA ILE A 144 -19.97 -23.68 -13.89
C ILE A 144 -18.82 -24.67 -13.98
N SER A 145 -18.52 -25.13 -15.18
CA SER A 145 -17.27 -25.84 -15.49
C SER A 145 -16.33 -24.90 -16.22
N ALA A 146 -15.19 -24.59 -15.62
CA ALA A 146 -14.18 -23.73 -16.19
C ALA A 146 -13.00 -24.55 -16.72
N LYS A 147 -12.51 -24.19 -17.91
CA LYS A 147 -11.25 -24.71 -18.48
C LYS A 147 -10.08 -23.87 -17.97
N ALA A 148 -8.86 -24.47 -17.97
CA ALA A 148 -7.66 -23.71 -17.69
C ALA A 148 -7.55 -22.45 -18.55
N GLY A 149 -7.23 -21.31 -17.93
CA GLY A 149 -7.09 -20.03 -18.62
C GLY A 149 -7.97 -18.93 -18.07
N THR A 150 -8.18 -17.90 -18.89
CA THR A 150 -8.90 -16.67 -18.51
C THR A 150 -10.30 -16.66 -19.08
N HIS A 151 -11.26 -16.22 -18.26
CA HIS A 151 -12.68 -16.14 -18.56
C HIS A 151 -13.24 -14.79 -18.16
N ASP A 152 -14.27 -14.33 -18.85
CA ASP A 152 -15.03 -13.13 -18.47
C ASP A 152 -16.35 -13.56 -17.80
N PHE A 153 -16.74 -12.88 -16.74
CA PHE A 153 -18.01 -13.04 -16.05
C PHE A 153 -18.68 -11.68 -15.92
N THR A 154 -19.91 -11.58 -16.39
CA THR A 154 -20.73 -10.38 -16.23
C THR A 154 -22.03 -10.74 -15.56
N TRP A 155 -22.27 -10.15 -14.40
CA TRP A 155 -23.48 -10.30 -13.63
C TRP A 155 -24.47 -9.19 -13.97
N ASP A 156 -25.69 -9.55 -14.28
CA ASP A 156 -26.77 -8.65 -14.72
C ASP A 156 -27.57 -8.04 -13.55
N GLY A 157 -27.22 -8.37 -12.31
CA GLY A 157 -27.91 -7.90 -11.10
C GLY A 157 -29.06 -8.78 -10.64
N SER A 158 -29.24 -9.94 -11.24
CA SER A 158 -30.26 -10.91 -10.77
C SER A 158 -29.84 -11.48 -9.40
N LEU A 159 -30.79 -11.55 -8.46
CA LEU A 159 -30.58 -12.11 -7.14
C LEU A 159 -31.16 -13.52 -7.03
N ASP A 160 -30.57 -14.37 -6.18
CA ASP A 160 -31.04 -15.76 -5.96
C ASP A 160 -32.47 -15.82 -5.41
N ASP A 161 -32.95 -14.76 -4.76
CA ASP A 161 -34.33 -14.63 -4.27
C ASP A 161 -35.36 -14.18 -5.34
N GLY A 162 -34.89 -13.96 -6.58
CA GLY A 162 -35.68 -13.50 -7.71
C GLY A 162 -35.82 -11.96 -7.80
N GLY A 163 -35.15 -11.22 -6.93
CA GLY A 163 -35.08 -9.75 -6.97
C GLY A 163 -34.04 -9.23 -7.96
N THR A 164 -33.87 -7.91 -7.95
CA THR A 164 -32.83 -7.21 -8.72
C THR A 164 -31.98 -6.39 -7.76
N ALA A 165 -30.69 -6.41 -7.97
CA ALA A 165 -29.72 -5.68 -7.19
C ALA A 165 -29.85 -4.16 -7.40
N SER A 166 -29.56 -3.40 -6.35
CA SER A 166 -29.41 -1.95 -6.45
C SER A 166 -28.01 -1.58 -6.95
N GLU A 167 -27.89 -0.43 -7.61
CA GLU A 167 -26.58 0.08 -8.00
C GLU A 167 -25.63 0.20 -6.81
N GLY A 168 -24.42 -0.29 -6.95
CA GLY A 168 -23.46 -0.33 -5.85
C GLY A 168 -22.20 -1.10 -6.16
N THR A 169 -21.40 -1.33 -5.14
CA THR A 169 -20.18 -2.16 -5.20
C THR A 169 -20.51 -3.58 -4.76
N TYR A 170 -20.14 -4.55 -5.58
CA TYR A 170 -20.27 -5.98 -5.33
C TYR A 170 -18.92 -6.65 -5.48
N PHE A 171 -18.78 -7.80 -4.88
CA PHE A 171 -17.51 -8.55 -4.84
C PHE A 171 -17.75 -9.95 -5.43
N LEU A 172 -16.82 -10.36 -6.30
CA LEU A 172 -16.83 -11.73 -6.81
C LEU A 172 -15.92 -12.60 -5.95
N ASN A 173 -16.49 -13.68 -5.41
CA ASN A 173 -15.75 -14.76 -4.79
C ASN A 173 -15.78 -15.97 -5.74
N LEU A 174 -14.59 -16.55 -6.00
CA LEU A 174 -14.41 -17.69 -6.91
C LEU A 174 -13.81 -18.85 -6.13
N ALA A 175 -14.50 -19.99 -6.15
CA ALA A 175 -14.02 -21.26 -5.61
C ALA A 175 -14.02 -22.28 -6.75
N ALA A 176 -12.86 -22.83 -7.06
CA ALA A 176 -12.67 -23.79 -8.15
C ALA A 176 -12.06 -25.09 -7.62
N ALA A 177 -12.57 -26.23 -8.08
CA ALA A 177 -12.03 -27.54 -7.77
C ALA A 177 -11.86 -28.36 -9.05
N ASP A 178 -10.82 -29.21 -9.05
CA ASP A 178 -10.58 -30.17 -10.12
C ASP A 178 -11.56 -31.37 -10.06
N ALA A 179 -11.33 -32.39 -10.91
CA ALA A 179 -12.19 -33.58 -10.96
C ALA A 179 -12.03 -34.47 -9.71
N GLU A 180 -10.98 -34.35 -8.99
CA GLU A 180 -10.67 -35.03 -7.72
C GLU A 180 -11.18 -34.27 -6.50
N GLY A 181 -11.68 -33.03 -6.69
CA GLY A 181 -12.19 -32.17 -5.62
C GLY A 181 -11.10 -31.36 -4.93
N GLU A 182 -9.87 -31.32 -5.49
CA GLU A 182 -8.79 -30.51 -4.93
C GLU A 182 -8.90 -29.03 -5.38
N PRO A 183 -8.57 -28.06 -4.52
CA PRO A 183 -8.70 -26.64 -4.84
C PRO A 183 -7.76 -26.23 -6.00
N VAL A 184 -8.31 -25.57 -6.99
CA VAL A 184 -7.58 -25.00 -8.13
C VAL A 184 -7.27 -23.53 -7.84
N ALA A 185 -6.04 -23.09 -8.14
CA ALA A 185 -5.65 -21.71 -7.97
C ALA A 185 -6.38 -20.79 -8.94
N THR A 186 -6.91 -19.69 -8.42
CA THR A 186 -7.71 -18.71 -9.15
C THR A 186 -7.24 -17.29 -8.88
N ASP A 187 -7.44 -16.39 -9.81
CA ASP A 187 -7.38 -14.96 -9.59
C ASP A 187 -8.59 -14.25 -10.21
N VAL A 188 -8.94 -13.10 -9.63
CA VAL A 188 -10.04 -12.25 -10.10
C VAL A 188 -9.49 -10.87 -10.40
N ARG A 189 -9.89 -10.31 -11.54
CA ARG A 189 -9.48 -9.00 -12.02
C ARG A 189 -10.69 -8.17 -12.43
N ILE A 190 -10.50 -6.88 -12.37
CA ILE A 190 -11.41 -5.90 -12.97
C ILE A 190 -10.70 -5.15 -14.08
N SER A 191 -11.46 -4.67 -15.06
CA SER A 191 -10.98 -3.77 -16.09
C SER A 191 -11.82 -2.48 -16.08
N GLY A 192 -11.16 -1.35 -16.19
CA GLY A 192 -11.86 -0.07 -16.21
C GLY A 192 -10.95 1.12 -16.46
N ILE A 193 -11.55 2.29 -16.63
CA ILE A 193 -10.81 3.54 -16.82
C ILE A 193 -10.48 4.13 -15.46
N VAL A 194 -9.22 4.55 -15.27
CA VAL A 194 -8.80 5.31 -14.10
C VAL A 194 -9.39 6.72 -14.19
N ASN A 195 -10.35 7.04 -13.34
CA ASN A 195 -11.04 8.32 -13.34
C ASN A 195 -10.51 9.31 -12.28
N ALA A 196 -9.78 8.83 -11.27
CA ALA A 196 -9.12 9.66 -10.26
C ALA A 196 -7.95 8.91 -9.62
N VAL A 197 -7.11 9.66 -8.89
CA VAL A 197 -6.07 9.13 -8.00
C VAL A 197 -6.25 9.76 -6.63
N ASP A 198 -6.28 8.95 -5.60
CA ASP A 198 -6.30 9.39 -4.22
C ASP A 198 -4.87 9.43 -3.66
N PHE A 199 -4.38 10.64 -3.38
CA PHE A 199 -3.06 10.90 -2.80
C PHE A 199 -3.10 11.03 -1.27
N THR A 200 -4.25 10.86 -0.62
CA THR A 200 -4.34 10.87 0.84
C THR A 200 -3.84 9.56 1.45
N ALA A 201 -3.82 8.50 0.64
CA ALA A 201 -3.19 7.21 0.98
C ALA A 201 -1.72 7.20 0.55
N ASP A 202 -0.90 6.44 1.27
CA ASP A 202 0.50 6.16 0.93
C ASP A 202 0.72 4.64 0.93
N PRO A 203 0.96 3.99 -0.23
CA PRO A 203 1.03 4.55 -1.59
C PRO A 203 -0.31 5.06 -2.14
N PRO A 204 -0.28 5.94 -3.17
CA PRO A 204 -1.50 6.45 -3.82
C PRO A 204 -2.38 5.34 -4.39
N ILE A 205 -3.70 5.55 -4.32
CA ILE A 205 -4.72 4.59 -4.78
C ILE A 205 -5.35 5.10 -6.08
N LEU A 206 -5.41 4.23 -7.08
CA LEU A 206 -6.13 4.49 -8.33
C LEU A 206 -7.62 4.24 -8.13
N MET A 207 -8.47 5.11 -8.67
CA MET A 207 -9.92 4.91 -8.71
C MET A 207 -10.31 4.41 -10.09
N VAL A 208 -10.58 3.10 -10.22
CA VAL A 208 -10.96 2.42 -11.46
C VAL A 208 -12.48 2.24 -11.46
N ASN A 209 -13.20 2.98 -12.30
CA ASN A 209 -14.67 3.01 -12.26
C ASN A 209 -15.24 3.23 -10.85
N SER A 210 -14.58 4.08 -10.05
CA SER A 210 -14.88 4.35 -8.63
C SER A 210 -14.54 3.21 -7.66
N ILE A 211 -13.86 2.16 -8.09
CA ILE A 211 -13.31 1.11 -7.23
C ILE A 211 -11.86 1.47 -6.89
N PRO A 212 -11.48 1.49 -5.61
CA PRO A 212 -10.10 1.74 -5.20
C PRO A 212 -9.22 0.52 -5.52
N VAL A 213 -8.09 0.78 -6.19
CA VAL A 213 -7.12 -0.23 -6.61
C VAL A 213 -5.71 0.28 -6.28
N TYR A 214 -4.88 -0.54 -5.67
CA TYR A 214 -3.48 -0.21 -5.47
C TYR A 214 -2.70 -0.31 -6.78
N LEU A 215 -1.71 0.56 -6.94
CA LEU A 215 -0.85 0.54 -8.13
C LEU A 215 -0.11 -0.82 -8.28
N SER A 216 0.20 -1.47 -7.16
CA SER A 216 0.81 -2.81 -7.12
C SER A 216 -0.07 -3.91 -7.72
N ASP A 217 -1.38 -3.72 -7.72
CA ASP A 217 -2.36 -4.70 -8.17
C ASP A 217 -2.70 -4.54 -9.67
N VAL A 218 -2.19 -3.48 -10.30
CA VAL A 218 -2.35 -3.27 -11.74
C VAL A 218 -1.51 -4.28 -12.52
N THR A 219 -2.16 -5.09 -13.34
CA THR A 219 -1.54 -6.14 -14.14
C THR A 219 -1.40 -5.75 -15.62
N GLY A 220 -2.17 -4.75 -16.07
CA GLY A 220 -2.14 -4.28 -17.45
C GLY A 220 -2.61 -2.84 -17.61
N VAL A 221 -2.09 -2.16 -18.63
CA VAL A 221 -2.48 -0.78 -19.00
C VAL A 221 -2.64 -0.70 -20.51
N ALA A 222 -3.73 -0.10 -20.95
CA ALA A 222 -4.02 0.14 -22.35
C ALA A 222 -4.58 1.56 -22.56
N THR A 223 -4.54 2.02 -23.80
CA THR A 223 -5.35 3.18 -24.19
C THR A 223 -6.83 2.78 -24.20
N PRO A 224 -7.74 3.62 -23.70
CA PRO A 224 -9.17 3.34 -23.80
C PRO A 224 -9.56 3.11 -25.26
N PRO A 225 -10.55 2.23 -25.52
CA PRO A 225 -11.12 2.12 -26.88
C PRO A 225 -11.68 3.49 -27.30
N ASP A 226 -11.54 3.80 -28.57
CA ASP A 226 -12.11 5.03 -29.15
C ASP A 226 -13.64 4.91 -29.09
N PRO A 227 -14.34 5.85 -28.42
CA PRO A 227 -15.81 5.79 -28.35
C PRO A 227 -16.50 5.95 -29.71
N ASP A 228 -15.77 6.41 -30.74
CA ASP A 228 -16.27 6.66 -32.09
C ASP A 228 -15.77 5.62 -33.13
N ALA A 229 -15.15 4.51 -32.70
CA ALA A 229 -14.59 3.48 -33.58
C ALA A 229 -15.59 2.38 -33.97
#